data_9b4d8f307574f7d95608bba32c895121
#
_entry.id   9b4d8f307574f7d95608bba32c895121
#
_cell.length_a   1.000
_cell.length_b   1.000
_cell.length_c   1.000
_cell.angle_alpha   90.00
_cell.angle_beta   90.00
_cell.angle_gamma   90.00
#
_symmetry.space_group_name_H-M   'P 1'
#
loop_
_entity.id
_entity.type
_entity.pdbx_description
1 polymer ?
#
loop_
_entity_poly.entity_id
_entity_poly.type
_entity_poly.pdbx_seq_one_letter_code
_entity_poly.pdbx_strand_id
1 'polypeptide(L)'
;MKRVVITGMGIYSCIGRNQEEVKESLFQGKSGIGIAPARKEMGYFSALTGLVERPDLKKLLDRKKRHSLAEQGEYAYMATLEAFRQARIEEKFLLENEVGILYGNDSSAAPVIQAIDIIREKKNTALVGSGSIFQSMNSTITMNLSVIFHLKGINFTISGACASGSHAIGMAYLLIKSGLQDCILCGGAQEVNPYSVGSFDGLGAFSAREDEPEKASRPFDKNRDGLVPSGGGASLVLESYESAVKRGATILAEVIGYGFSSNGDHISVPNVDGPRRSLQMAVKDAGIPLEEIAYINAHATSHSCR
;
A
#
# COMPACT_ATOMS: atom_id res chain seq x y z
N MET A 1 9.89 23.89 12.77
CA MET A 1 9.55 22.61 12.15
C MET A 1 9.62 22.79 10.64
N LYS A 2 10.11 21.77 9.89
CA LYS A 2 10.19 21.85 8.42
C LYS A 2 8.82 21.68 7.79
N ARG A 3 8.58 22.34 6.67
CA ARG A 3 7.45 22.05 5.78
C ARG A 3 7.72 20.75 5.03
N VAL A 4 6.68 19.95 4.78
CA VAL A 4 6.79 18.64 4.14
C VAL A 4 5.99 18.62 2.85
N VAL A 5 6.66 18.31 1.74
CA VAL A 5 6.05 18.35 0.41
C VAL A 5 6.14 17.00 -0.29
N ILE A 6 5.19 16.76 -1.18
CA ILE A 6 5.17 15.61 -2.08
C ILE A 6 5.79 16.04 -3.40
N THR A 7 6.82 15.34 -3.84
CA THR A 7 7.52 15.62 -5.10
C THR A 7 7.34 14.54 -6.15
N GLY A 8 6.88 13.36 -5.74
CA GLY A 8 6.57 12.27 -6.65
C GLY A 8 5.55 11.32 -6.07
N MET A 9 4.79 10.72 -6.95
CA MET A 9 3.84 9.66 -6.63
C MET A 9 3.84 8.60 -7.72
N GLY A 10 3.43 7.40 -7.37
CA GLY A 10 3.29 6.29 -8.30
C GLY A 10 2.30 5.28 -7.78
N ILE A 11 1.67 4.55 -8.71
CA ILE A 11 0.63 3.59 -8.38
C ILE A 11 0.66 2.40 -9.34
N TYR A 12 0.33 1.22 -8.79
CA TYR A 12 0.09 0.00 -9.56
C TYR A 12 -1.10 -0.72 -8.95
N SER A 13 -2.20 -0.82 -9.68
CA SER A 13 -3.49 -1.28 -9.16
C SER A 13 -4.33 -2.01 -10.19
N CYS A 14 -5.49 -2.53 -9.77
CA CYS A 14 -6.45 -3.18 -10.67
C CYS A 14 -7.13 -2.24 -11.68
N ILE A 15 -7.04 -0.93 -11.51
CA ILE A 15 -7.61 0.07 -12.43
C ILE A 15 -6.54 0.81 -13.24
N GLY A 16 -5.27 0.47 -13.09
CA GLY A 16 -4.19 1.04 -13.87
C GLY A 16 -2.81 0.71 -13.28
N ARG A 17 -1.80 0.69 -14.13
CA ARG A 17 -0.42 0.34 -13.81
C ARG A 17 0.48 1.57 -13.58
N ASN A 18 -0.10 2.75 -13.72
CA ASN A 18 0.52 4.06 -13.55
C ASN A 18 -0.56 5.11 -13.30
N GLN A 19 -0.13 6.34 -12.94
CA GLN A 19 -1.04 7.45 -12.64
C GLN A 19 -2.00 7.78 -13.78
N GLU A 20 -1.54 7.77 -15.02
CA GLU A 20 -2.36 8.16 -16.17
C GLU A 20 -3.48 7.13 -16.45
N GLU A 21 -3.16 5.84 -16.41
CA GLU A 21 -4.16 4.77 -16.55
C GLU A 21 -5.19 4.80 -15.41
N VAL A 22 -4.73 5.02 -14.17
CA VAL A 22 -5.63 5.13 -13.00
C VAL A 22 -6.53 6.34 -13.12
N LYS A 23 -5.98 7.49 -13.52
CA LYS A 23 -6.73 8.72 -13.75
C LYS A 23 -7.81 8.52 -14.82
N GLU A 24 -7.45 7.93 -15.96
CA GLU A 24 -8.40 7.63 -17.02
C GLU A 24 -9.51 6.70 -16.55
N SER A 25 -9.16 5.63 -15.83
CA SER A 25 -10.13 4.68 -15.27
C SER A 25 -11.10 5.36 -14.31
N LEU A 26 -10.61 6.27 -13.45
CA LEU A 26 -11.44 7.02 -12.52
C LEU A 26 -12.40 7.98 -13.26
N PHE A 27 -11.94 8.69 -14.27
CA PHE A 27 -12.80 9.57 -15.08
C PHE A 27 -13.87 8.81 -15.87
N GLN A 28 -13.55 7.59 -16.33
CA GLN A 28 -14.48 6.73 -17.05
C GLN A 28 -15.40 5.92 -16.13
N GLY A 29 -15.18 5.94 -14.80
CA GLY A 29 -15.89 5.09 -13.85
C GLY A 29 -15.62 3.60 -14.07
N LYS A 30 -14.44 3.24 -14.59
CA LYS A 30 -14.06 1.86 -14.88
C LYS A 30 -13.77 1.11 -13.59
N SER A 31 -14.38 -0.06 -13.44
CA SER A 31 -14.07 -1.00 -12.35
C SER A 31 -12.96 -1.97 -12.78
N GLY A 32 -12.06 -2.28 -11.85
CA GLY A 32 -11.06 -3.34 -12.01
C GLY A 32 -11.46 -4.64 -11.29
N ILE A 33 -12.71 -4.76 -10.86
CA ILE A 33 -13.20 -5.92 -10.14
C ILE A 33 -13.68 -6.98 -11.13
N GLY A 34 -13.31 -8.23 -10.86
CA GLY A 34 -13.74 -9.40 -11.64
C GLY A 34 -13.77 -10.64 -10.76
N ILE A 35 -13.86 -11.78 -11.42
CA ILE A 35 -13.93 -13.11 -10.79
C ILE A 35 -12.56 -13.78 -10.86
N ALA A 36 -12.10 -14.35 -9.73
CA ALA A 36 -10.93 -15.22 -9.65
C ALA A 36 -11.36 -16.70 -9.52
N PRO A 37 -11.45 -17.47 -10.63
CA PRO A 37 -11.98 -18.84 -10.59
C PRO A 37 -11.25 -19.75 -9.59
N ALA A 38 -9.93 -19.61 -9.46
CA ALA A 38 -9.12 -20.36 -8.52
C ALA A 38 -9.60 -20.27 -7.07
N ARG A 39 -10.27 -19.19 -6.67
CA ARG A 39 -10.85 -19.07 -5.32
C ARG A 39 -12.05 -20.01 -5.16
N LYS A 40 -12.90 -20.16 -6.18
CA LYS A 40 -14.02 -21.12 -6.14
C LYS A 40 -13.52 -22.56 -6.02
N GLU A 41 -12.47 -22.92 -6.76
CA GLU A 41 -11.83 -24.22 -6.67
C GLU A 41 -11.26 -24.50 -5.28
N MET A 42 -10.85 -23.46 -4.55
CA MET A 42 -10.39 -23.56 -3.17
C MET A 42 -11.51 -23.49 -2.12
N GLY A 43 -12.79 -23.39 -2.52
CA GLY A 43 -13.93 -23.39 -1.62
C GLY A 43 -14.30 -22.02 -1.03
N TYR A 44 -13.90 -20.93 -1.64
CA TYR A 44 -14.31 -19.58 -1.23
C TYR A 44 -15.79 -19.33 -1.45
N PHE A 45 -16.42 -18.62 -0.53
CA PHE A 45 -17.80 -18.11 -0.70
C PHE A 45 -17.87 -17.07 -1.81
N SER A 46 -16.86 -16.17 -1.88
CA SER A 46 -16.76 -15.13 -2.90
C SER A 46 -15.46 -15.24 -3.70
N ALA A 47 -15.59 -15.25 -5.03
CA ALA A 47 -14.47 -15.17 -5.96
C ALA A 47 -14.18 -13.74 -6.45
N LEU A 48 -14.91 -12.74 -5.96
CA LEU A 48 -14.71 -11.33 -6.33
C LEU A 48 -13.34 -10.83 -5.90
N THR A 49 -12.65 -10.15 -6.81
CA THR A 49 -11.34 -9.54 -6.54
C THR A 49 -11.04 -8.39 -7.50
N GLY A 50 -10.29 -7.41 -7.05
CA GLY A 50 -9.61 -6.50 -7.97
C GLY A 50 -8.53 -7.28 -8.73
N LEU A 51 -8.64 -7.32 -10.06
CA LEU A 51 -7.74 -8.08 -10.93
C LEU A 51 -6.45 -7.29 -11.17
N VAL A 52 -5.42 -7.58 -10.39
CA VAL A 52 -4.10 -6.97 -10.55
C VAL A 52 -3.18 -7.94 -11.27
N GLU A 53 -2.72 -7.54 -12.45
CA GLU A 53 -1.74 -8.32 -13.19
C GLU A 53 -0.35 -8.15 -12.60
N ARG A 54 0.37 -9.26 -12.38
CA ARG A 54 1.76 -9.18 -11.90
C ARG A 54 2.68 -8.59 -12.98
N PRO A 55 3.56 -7.64 -12.62
CA PRO A 55 4.46 -7.02 -13.57
C PRO A 55 5.56 -7.99 -14.03
N ASP A 56 5.95 -7.92 -15.32
CA ASP A 56 7.15 -8.62 -15.80
C ASP A 56 8.41 -7.80 -15.45
N LEU A 57 9.06 -8.20 -14.38
CA LEU A 57 10.28 -7.55 -13.90
C LEU A 57 11.58 -8.07 -14.56
N LYS A 58 11.53 -9.01 -15.51
CA LYS A 58 12.73 -9.62 -16.08
C LYS A 58 13.64 -8.63 -16.79
N LYS A 59 13.05 -7.59 -17.39
CA LYS A 59 13.80 -6.52 -18.07
C LYS A 59 14.24 -5.39 -17.15
N LEU A 60 13.74 -5.34 -15.90
CA LEU A 60 13.96 -4.25 -14.96
C LEU A 60 14.92 -4.63 -13.84
N LEU A 61 14.91 -5.89 -13.43
CA LEU A 61 15.69 -6.38 -12.30
C LEU A 61 16.41 -7.68 -12.66
N ASP A 62 17.62 -7.84 -12.14
CA ASP A 62 18.36 -9.10 -12.20
C ASP A 62 17.62 -10.22 -11.43
N ARG A 63 18.04 -11.47 -11.68
CA ARG A 63 17.40 -12.64 -11.09
C ARG A 63 17.46 -12.63 -9.56
N LYS A 64 18.57 -12.17 -8.97
CA LYS A 64 18.75 -12.18 -7.51
C LYS A 64 17.79 -11.23 -6.84
N LYS A 65 17.66 -10.00 -7.34
CA LYS A 65 16.72 -8.99 -6.83
C LYS A 65 15.27 -9.46 -6.98
N ARG A 66 14.90 -10.03 -8.14
CA ARG A 66 13.53 -10.56 -8.34
C ARG A 66 13.20 -11.72 -7.43
N HIS A 67 14.17 -12.60 -7.13
CA HIS A 67 13.94 -13.79 -6.31
C HIS A 67 13.63 -13.49 -4.85
N SER A 68 13.99 -12.33 -4.35
CA SER A 68 13.68 -11.90 -2.98
C SER A 68 12.37 -11.08 -2.86
N LEU A 69 11.79 -10.64 -3.98
CA LEU A 69 10.53 -9.88 -3.97
C LEU A 69 9.32 -10.81 -3.81
N ALA A 70 8.46 -10.50 -2.85
CA ALA A 70 7.11 -11.05 -2.78
C ALA A 70 6.16 -10.27 -3.70
N GLU A 71 4.95 -10.77 -3.91
CA GLU A 71 3.92 -10.19 -4.78
C GLU A 71 3.72 -8.68 -4.53
N GLN A 72 3.47 -8.28 -3.29
CA GLN A 72 3.29 -6.87 -2.91
C GLN A 72 4.57 -6.04 -3.11
N GLY A 73 5.73 -6.65 -3.00
CA GLY A 73 7.02 -6.02 -3.29
C GLY A 73 7.19 -5.68 -4.78
N GLU A 74 6.65 -6.51 -5.68
CA GLU A 74 6.66 -6.23 -7.12
C GLU A 74 5.79 -5.02 -7.47
N TYR A 75 4.59 -4.92 -6.87
CA TYR A 75 3.71 -3.76 -7.04
C TYR A 75 4.34 -2.49 -6.47
N ALA A 76 4.91 -2.57 -5.27
CA ALA A 76 5.61 -1.45 -4.63
C ALA A 76 6.82 -0.98 -5.45
N TYR A 77 7.56 -1.90 -6.08
CA TYR A 77 8.67 -1.57 -6.96
C TYR A 77 8.20 -0.76 -8.18
N MET A 78 7.12 -1.18 -8.85
CA MET A 78 6.57 -0.46 -9.99
C MET A 78 6.07 0.94 -9.61
N ALA A 79 5.34 1.05 -8.52
CA ALA A 79 4.89 2.34 -7.99
C ALA A 79 6.07 3.24 -7.60
N THR A 80 7.14 2.68 -7.02
CA THR A 80 8.35 3.44 -6.67
C THR A 80 9.10 3.96 -7.89
N LEU A 81 9.22 3.15 -8.94
CA LEU A 81 9.84 3.61 -10.20
C LEU A 81 9.12 4.83 -10.78
N GLU A 82 7.79 4.81 -10.77
CA GLU A 82 6.98 5.93 -11.25
C GLU A 82 7.16 7.17 -10.35
N ALA A 83 7.10 6.98 -9.03
CA ALA A 83 7.27 8.06 -8.05
C ALA A 83 8.65 8.73 -8.19
N PHE A 84 9.74 7.97 -8.31
CA PHE A 84 11.08 8.51 -8.49
C PHE A 84 11.24 9.21 -9.83
N ARG A 85 10.65 8.68 -10.91
CA ARG A 85 10.65 9.34 -12.22
C ARG A 85 9.96 10.70 -12.15
N GLN A 86 8.79 10.79 -11.55
CA GLN A 86 8.06 12.04 -11.39
C GLN A 86 8.82 13.03 -10.50
N ALA A 87 9.40 12.55 -9.39
CA ALA A 87 10.23 13.35 -8.51
C ALA A 87 11.57 13.77 -9.13
N ARG A 88 11.97 13.23 -10.28
CA ARG A 88 13.30 13.37 -10.88
C ARG A 88 14.41 12.98 -9.92
N ILE A 89 14.19 11.86 -9.21
CA ILE A 89 15.20 11.23 -8.35
C ILE A 89 15.90 10.16 -9.17
N GLU A 90 17.15 10.42 -9.51
CA GLU A 90 18.02 9.53 -10.25
C GLU A 90 18.97 8.78 -9.30
N GLU A 91 19.66 7.76 -9.80
CA GLU A 91 20.61 6.95 -9.04
C GLU A 91 21.66 7.81 -8.34
N LYS A 92 22.19 8.83 -9.02
CA LYS A 92 23.16 9.76 -8.42
C LYS A 92 22.63 10.40 -7.14
N PHE A 93 21.37 10.89 -7.16
CA PHE A 93 20.76 11.48 -5.98
C PHE A 93 20.67 10.47 -4.82
N LEU A 94 20.27 9.22 -5.11
CA LEU A 94 20.13 8.15 -4.14
C LEU A 94 21.49 7.71 -3.53
N LEU A 95 22.56 7.78 -4.32
CA LEU A 95 23.91 7.47 -3.84
C LEU A 95 24.52 8.59 -2.99
N GLU A 96 24.20 9.84 -3.27
CA GLU A 96 24.74 11.03 -2.61
C GLU A 96 23.92 11.49 -1.38
N ASN A 97 22.68 11.02 -1.22
CA ASN A 97 21.78 11.45 -0.14
C ASN A 97 21.27 10.29 0.71
N GLU A 98 20.95 10.56 1.95
CA GLU A 98 20.31 9.60 2.85
C GLU A 98 18.79 9.66 2.65
N VAL A 99 18.27 8.86 1.71
CA VAL A 99 16.83 8.69 1.49
C VAL A 99 16.31 7.58 2.38
N GLY A 100 15.30 7.88 3.18
CA GLY A 100 14.60 6.90 4.02
C GLY A 100 13.52 6.12 3.28
N ILE A 101 13.03 5.04 3.91
CA ILE A 101 11.87 4.28 3.45
C ILE A 101 10.97 3.91 4.63
N LEU A 102 9.69 4.28 4.55
CA LEU A 102 8.62 3.80 5.42
C LEU A 102 7.49 3.24 4.56
N TYR A 103 7.14 1.97 4.77
CA TYR A 103 6.15 1.36 3.90
C TYR A 103 5.15 0.52 4.70
N GLY A 104 3.86 0.69 4.39
CA GLY A 104 2.78 -0.10 4.97
C GLY A 104 2.71 -1.47 4.32
N ASN A 105 2.82 -2.53 5.13
CA ASN A 105 2.59 -3.91 4.73
C ASN A 105 2.11 -4.70 5.93
N ASP A 106 0.95 -5.34 5.80
CA ASP A 106 0.32 -6.05 6.91
C ASP A 106 0.34 -7.57 6.76
N SER A 107 0.63 -8.09 5.57
CA SER A 107 0.74 -9.53 5.34
C SER A 107 1.77 -9.92 4.29
N SER A 108 2.27 -11.13 4.44
CA SER A 108 3.13 -11.85 3.49
C SER A 108 2.83 -13.35 3.60
N ALA A 109 1.56 -13.71 3.36
CA ALA A 109 1.04 -15.05 3.65
C ALA A 109 1.48 -16.09 2.62
N ALA A 110 1.43 -15.77 1.32
CA ALA A 110 1.71 -16.74 0.27
C ALA A 110 3.10 -17.39 0.39
N PRO A 111 4.19 -16.65 0.56
CA PRO A 111 5.53 -17.24 0.67
C PRO A 111 5.68 -18.14 1.90
N VAL A 112 5.03 -17.79 3.02
CA VAL A 112 5.06 -18.58 4.25
C VAL A 112 4.37 -19.93 4.03
N ILE A 113 3.16 -19.92 3.48
CA ILE A 113 2.38 -21.12 3.25
C ILE A 113 3.09 -22.03 2.24
N GLN A 114 3.56 -21.49 1.12
CA GLN A 114 4.31 -22.22 0.12
C GLN A 114 5.57 -22.87 0.70
N ALA A 115 6.32 -22.16 1.53
CA ALA A 115 7.50 -22.71 2.21
C ALA A 115 7.12 -23.88 3.13
N ILE A 116 6.06 -23.73 3.91
CA ILE A 116 5.57 -24.79 4.83
C ILE A 116 5.07 -26.01 4.06
N ASP A 117 4.36 -25.83 2.95
CA ASP A 117 3.87 -26.91 2.12
C ASP A 117 5.03 -27.72 1.51
N ILE A 118 6.06 -27.04 1.00
CA ILE A 118 7.29 -27.69 0.54
C ILE A 118 7.92 -28.54 1.66
N ILE A 119 8.06 -27.96 2.87
CA ILE A 119 8.64 -28.67 4.01
C ILE A 119 7.78 -29.88 4.40
N ARG A 120 6.46 -29.74 4.45
CA ARG A 120 5.53 -30.82 4.79
C ARG A 120 5.59 -31.96 3.79
N GLU A 121 5.61 -31.63 2.50
CA GLU A 121 5.61 -32.61 1.42
C GLU A 121 6.97 -33.28 1.25
N LYS A 122 8.03 -32.48 1.13
CA LYS A 122 9.37 -32.96 0.77
C LYS A 122 10.25 -33.32 1.96
N LYS A 123 9.85 -32.96 3.20
CA LYS A 123 10.63 -33.18 4.44
C LYS A 123 12.07 -32.66 4.35
N ASN A 124 12.29 -31.58 3.58
CA ASN A 124 13.61 -31.02 3.32
C ASN A 124 13.54 -29.49 3.16
N THR A 125 14.11 -28.75 4.10
CA THR A 125 14.13 -27.28 4.11
C THR A 125 15.03 -26.69 3.01
N ALA A 126 16.03 -27.44 2.50
CA ALA A 126 16.87 -26.97 1.42
C ALA A 126 16.11 -26.70 0.11
N LEU A 127 14.94 -27.30 -0.07
CA LEU A 127 14.09 -27.13 -1.24
C LEU A 127 13.23 -25.85 -1.20
N VAL A 128 13.14 -25.18 -0.06
CA VAL A 128 12.37 -23.93 0.09
C VAL A 128 12.99 -22.78 -0.73
N GLY A 129 14.30 -22.82 -0.91
CA GLY A 129 15.03 -21.78 -1.65
C GLY A 129 15.43 -20.58 -0.79
N SER A 130 16.54 -19.95 -1.16
CA SER A 130 17.16 -18.87 -0.39
C SER A 130 16.40 -17.53 -0.39
N GLY A 131 15.49 -17.32 -1.33
CA GLY A 131 14.65 -16.10 -1.41
C GLY A 131 13.47 -16.11 -0.47
N SER A 132 12.97 -17.28 -0.09
CA SER A 132 11.71 -17.44 0.64
C SER A 132 11.67 -16.69 1.97
N ILE A 133 12.75 -16.67 2.74
CA ILE A 133 12.81 -15.91 4.00
C ILE A 133 12.59 -14.40 3.78
N PHE A 134 13.17 -13.82 2.72
CA PHE A 134 13.02 -12.40 2.42
C PHE A 134 11.64 -12.05 1.88
N GLN A 135 10.94 -13.01 1.29
CA GLN A 135 9.57 -12.85 0.83
C GLN A 135 8.56 -12.96 1.99
N SER A 136 8.83 -13.79 2.99
CA SER A 136 7.89 -14.14 4.07
C SER A 136 7.82 -13.13 5.22
N MET A 137 8.75 -12.19 5.29
CA MET A 137 8.74 -11.15 6.33
C MET A 137 7.80 -10.00 5.96
N ASN A 138 7.11 -9.40 6.93
CA ASN A 138 6.32 -8.18 6.70
C ASN A 138 7.18 -7.01 6.20
N SER A 139 8.48 -7.01 6.52
CA SER A 139 9.45 -6.04 6.01
C SER A 139 9.95 -6.32 4.58
N THR A 140 9.38 -7.31 3.88
CA THR A 140 9.82 -7.68 2.51
C THR A 140 9.91 -6.49 1.57
N ILE A 141 8.99 -5.53 1.64
CA ILE A 141 8.97 -4.33 0.79
C ILE A 141 10.17 -3.45 1.12
N THR A 142 10.30 -3.03 2.38
CA THR A 142 11.32 -2.06 2.80
C THR A 142 12.73 -2.62 2.67
N MET A 143 12.93 -3.91 2.98
CA MET A 143 14.22 -4.57 2.78
C MET A 143 14.63 -4.60 1.31
N ASN A 144 13.74 -5.05 0.43
CA ASN A 144 14.06 -5.20 -0.98
C ASN A 144 14.24 -3.85 -1.67
N LEU A 145 13.31 -2.89 -1.47
CA LEU A 145 13.40 -1.58 -2.11
C LEU A 145 14.62 -0.80 -1.62
N SER A 146 15.00 -0.90 -0.34
CA SER A 146 16.21 -0.22 0.16
C SER A 146 17.48 -0.72 -0.53
N VAL A 147 17.58 -2.02 -0.79
CA VAL A 147 18.74 -2.60 -1.52
C VAL A 147 18.67 -2.26 -3.01
N ILE A 148 17.50 -2.34 -3.63
CA ILE A 148 17.33 -2.08 -5.07
C ILE A 148 17.66 -0.63 -5.41
N PHE A 149 17.24 0.32 -4.58
CA PHE A 149 17.38 1.76 -4.80
C PHE A 149 18.46 2.43 -3.95
N HIS A 150 19.27 1.66 -3.21
CA HIS A 150 20.34 2.19 -2.35
C HIS A 150 19.85 3.20 -1.30
N LEU A 151 18.66 2.96 -0.70
CA LEU A 151 18.11 3.83 0.33
C LEU A 151 18.84 3.59 1.66
N LYS A 152 19.50 4.62 2.18
CA LYS A 152 20.42 4.51 3.34
C LYS A 152 19.88 5.19 4.60
N GLY A 153 18.78 5.94 4.49
CA GLY A 153 18.13 6.58 5.62
C GLY A 153 17.34 5.60 6.48
N ILE A 154 16.41 6.13 7.26
CA ILE A 154 15.54 5.33 8.12
C ILE A 154 14.78 4.26 7.31
N ASN A 155 14.62 3.05 7.88
CA ASN A 155 13.98 1.93 7.22
C ASN A 155 13.02 1.23 8.19
N PHE A 156 11.72 1.47 8.05
CA PHE A 156 10.67 0.84 8.87
C PHE A 156 9.52 0.34 8.01
N THR A 157 9.04 -0.87 8.35
CA THR A 157 7.74 -1.36 7.90
C THR A 157 6.70 -1.08 8.97
N ILE A 158 5.56 -0.56 8.56
CA ILE A 158 4.45 -0.23 9.45
C ILE A 158 3.31 -1.20 9.17
N SER A 159 2.86 -1.88 10.24
CA SER A 159 1.71 -2.77 10.23
C SER A 159 0.63 -2.20 11.15
N GLY A 160 -0.52 -1.94 10.61
CA GLY A 160 -1.67 -1.35 11.27
C GLY A 160 -2.94 -1.63 10.46
N ALA A 161 -3.05 -2.87 9.96
CA ALA A 161 -4.13 -3.32 9.08
C ALA A 161 -4.33 -2.36 7.89
N CYS A 162 -5.56 -2.00 7.57
CA CYS A 162 -5.88 -1.09 6.45
C CYS A 162 -5.25 0.31 6.57
N ALA A 163 -4.85 0.74 7.77
CA ALA A 163 -4.22 2.03 8.02
C ALA A 163 -2.70 2.04 7.79
N SER A 164 -2.07 0.89 7.52
CA SER A 164 -0.60 0.76 7.41
C SER A 164 0.01 1.79 6.44
N GLY A 165 -0.56 1.95 5.25
CA GLY A 165 -0.08 2.91 4.26
C GLY A 165 -0.23 4.37 4.72
N SER A 166 -1.37 4.73 5.32
CA SER A 166 -1.60 6.07 5.88
C SER A 166 -0.65 6.38 7.03
N HIS A 167 -0.37 5.39 7.89
CA HIS A 167 0.60 5.53 8.96
C HIS A 167 2.03 5.67 8.43
N ALA A 168 2.38 4.96 7.35
CA ALA A 168 3.69 5.12 6.71
C ALA A 168 3.90 6.55 6.20
N ILE A 169 2.89 7.13 5.55
CA ILE A 169 2.91 8.53 5.09
C ILE A 169 2.97 9.50 6.27
N GLY A 170 2.12 9.30 7.29
CA GLY A 170 2.07 10.16 8.47
C GLY A 170 3.35 10.13 9.29
N MET A 171 3.97 8.97 9.47
CA MET A 171 5.26 8.85 10.14
C MET A 171 6.40 9.47 9.34
N ALA A 172 6.41 9.31 8.01
CA ALA A 172 7.36 10.00 7.13
C ALA A 172 7.24 11.53 7.26
N TYR A 173 5.99 12.04 7.27
CA TYR A 173 5.72 13.44 7.54
C TYR A 173 6.30 13.90 8.88
N LEU A 174 6.06 13.19 9.98
CA LEU A 174 6.57 13.56 11.29
C LEU A 174 8.11 13.57 11.35
N LEU A 175 8.76 12.59 10.73
CA LEU A 175 10.22 12.49 10.70
C LEU A 175 10.85 13.64 9.90
N ILE A 176 10.26 14.00 8.76
CA ILE A 176 10.74 15.16 7.98
C ILE A 176 10.44 16.48 8.71
N LYS A 177 9.22 16.63 9.23
CA LYS A 177 8.80 17.83 10.01
C LYS A 177 9.73 18.10 11.20
N SER A 178 10.20 17.02 11.87
CA SER A 178 11.14 17.12 12.99
C SER A 178 12.59 17.32 12.57
N GLY A 179 12.92 17.22 11.28
CA GLY A 179 14.28 17.39 10.75
C GLY A 179 15.18 16.17 10.86
N LEU A 180 14.62 14.99 11.19
CA LEU A 180 15.39 13.74 11.29
C LEU A 180 15.73 13.13 9.92
N GLN A 181 14.96 13.45 8.89
CA GLN A 181 15.21 13.06 7.50
C GLN A 181 14.80 14.23 6.58
N ASP A 182 15.40 14.31 5.40
CA ASP A 182 15.04 15.31 4.38
C ASP A 182 14.26 14.72 3.20
N CYS A 183 14.38 13.41 2.97
CA CYS A 183 13.70 12.72 1.89
C CYS A 183 13.32 11.30 2.34
N ILE A 184 12.06 10.92 2.16
CA ILE A 184 11.55 9.58 2.50
C ILE A 184 10.64 9.08 1.36
N LEU A 185 10.93 7.87 0.87
CA LEU A 185 9.99 7.07 0.12
C LEU A 185 8.99 6.44 1.09
N CYS A 186 7.70 6.69 0.91
CA CYS A 186 6.67 6.09 1.74
C CYS A 186 5.48 5.62 0.90
N GLY A 187 4.64 4.76 1.48
CA GLY A 187 3.51 4.21 0.77
C GLY A 187 2.93 2.98 1.43
N GLY A 188 2.24 2.16 0.64
CA GLY A 188 1.71 0.86 1.07
C GLY A 188 1.50 -0.05 -0.12
N ALA A 189 1.60 -1.36 0.12
CA ALA A 189 1.27 -2.37 -0.87
C ALA A 189 0.69 -3.62 -0.22
N GLN A 190 -0.14 -4.34 -0.99
CA GLN A 190 -0.87 -5.52 -0.53
C GLN A 190 -0.80 -6.64 -1.57
N GLU A 191 -0.55 -7.86 -1.11
CA GLU A 191 -0.78 -9.08 -1.90
C GLU A 191 -2.28 -9.41 -1.96
N VAL A 192 -2.72 -10.09 -3.03
CA VAL A 192 -4.15 -10.44 -3.23
C VAL A 192 -4.36 -11.92 -3.58
N ASN A 193 -3.37 -12.73 -3.32
CA ASN A 193 -3.46 -14.17 -3.56
C ASN A 193 -4.46 -14.86 -2.61
N PRO A 194 -4.91 -16.10 -2.92
CA PRO A 194 -5.88 -16.80 -2.08
C PRO A 194 -5.42 -17.01 -0.64
N TYR A 195 -4.14 -17.15 -0.38
CA TYR A 195 -3.63 -17.41 0.97
C TYR A 195 -3.78 -16.21 1.92
N SER A 196 -3.69 -15.00 1.40
CA SER A 196 -3.74 -13.77 2.21
C SER A 196 -5.16 -13.33 2.57
N VAL A 197 -6.17 -13.71 1.77
CA VAL A 197 -7.54 -13.19 1.92
C VAL A 197 -8.55 -14.24 2.38
N GLY A 198 -8.16 -15.51 2.52
CA GLY A 198 -9.07 -16.61 2.89
C GLY A 198 -9.76 -16.41 4.25
N SER A 199 -9.05 -15.86 5.23
CA SER A 199 -9.62 -15.58 6.55
C SER A 199 -10.73 -14.53 6.51
N PHE A 200 -10.64 -13.54 5.61
CA PHE A 200 -11.72 -12.56 5.41
C PHE A 200 -12.95 -13.17 4.75
N ASP A 201 -12.76 -14.11 3.80
CA ASP A 201 -13.86 -14.86 3.21
C ASP A 201 -14.55 -15.74 4.25
N GLY A 202 -13.77 -16.46 5.08
CA GLY A 202 -14.29 -17.25 6.20
C GLY A 202 -15.02 -16.44 7.27
N LEU A 203 -14.68 -15.16 7.44
CA LEU A 203 -15.40 -14.22 8.30
C LEU A 203 -16.73 -13.75 7.69
N GLY A 204 -16.99 -14.05 6.40
CA GLY A 204 -18.16 -13.53 5.68
C GLY A 204 -18.08 -12.04 5.39
N ALA A 205 -16.87 -11.48 5.26
CA ALA A 205 -16.67 -10.05 5.07
C ALA A 205 -16.78 -9.60 3.61
N PHE A 206 -16.74 -10.55 2.65
CA PHE A 206 -16.76 -10.23 1.23
C PHE A 206 -18.17 -10.09 0.67
N SER A 207 -18.31 -9.22 -0.33
CA SER A 207 -19.52 -9.14 -1.15
C SER A 207 -19.73 -10.47 -1.90
N ALA A 208 -20.98 -10.91 -1.98
CA ALA A 208 -21.39 -12.09 -2.74
C ALA A 208 -21.94 -11.77 -4.14
N ARG A 209 -21.85 -10.51 -4.60
CA ARG A 209 -22.43 -10.04 -5.86
C ARG A 209 -21.59 -10.41 -7.07
N GLU A 210 -21.47 -11.71 -7.34
CA GLU A 210 -20.68 -12.26 -8.46
C GLU A 210 -21.38 -12.16 -9.83
N ASP A 211 -22.67 -11.90 -9.85
CA ASP A 211 -23.49 -11.67 -11.05
C ASP A 211 -23.20 -10.31 -11.71
N GLU A 212 -22.78 -9.32 -10.93
CA GLU A 212 -22.37 -8.00 -11.40
C GLU A 212 -21.07 -7.56 -10.70
N PRO A 213 -19.92 -8.16 -11.02
CA PRO A 213 -18.67 -7.92 -10.31
C PRO A 213 -18.27 -6.45 -10.24
N GLU A 214 -18.46 -5.71 -11.33
CA GLU A 214 -18.11 -4.29 -11.45
C GLU A 214 -18.89 -3.39 -10.49
N LYS A 215 -20.05 -3.85 -10.01
CA LYS A 215 -20.93 -3.14 -9.08
C LYS A 215 -20.85 -3.68 -7.64
N ALA A 216 -19.98 -4.65 -7.38
CA ALA A 216 -19.90 -5.29 -6.06
C ALA A 216 -19.39 -4.34 -4.98
N SER A 217 -18.32 -3.57 -5.26
CA SER A 217 -17.83 -2.52 -4.35
C SER A 217 -18.68 -1.26 -4.50
N ARG A 218 -19.52 -0.99 -3.50
CA ARG A 218 -20.47 0.14 -3.51
C ARG A 218 -20.55 0.83 -2.15
N PRO A 219 -19.47 1.51 -1.74
CA PRO A 219 -19.44 2.25 -0.47
C PRO A 219 -20.63 3.22 -0.38
N PHE A 220 -21.18 3.41 0.82
CA PHE A 220 -22.34 4.24 1.12
C PHE A 220 -23.67 3.79 0.51
N ASP A 221 -23.72 2.81 -0.37
CA ASP A 221 -24.98 2.24 -0.87
C ASP A 221 -25.74 1.53 0.26
N LYS A 222 -27.05 1.70 0.32
CA LYS A 222 -27.90 1.05 1.34
C LYS A 222 -27.91 -0.48 1.22
N ASN A 223 -27.69 -1.01 0.00
CA ASN A 223 -27.69 -2.44 -0.30
C ASN A 223 -26.27 -3.02 -0.37
N ARG A 224 -25.26 -2.31 0.15
CA ARG A 224 -23.90 -2.85 0.22
C ARG A 224 -23.87 -4.12 1.07
N ASP A 225 -23.11 -5.11 0.66
CA ASP A 225 -23.14 -6.45 1.24
C ASP A 225 -21.76 -6.99 1.65
N GLY A 226 -20.70 -6.23 1.44
CA GLY A 226 -19.36 -6.62 1.82
C GLY A 226 -18.28 -5.90 1.04
N LEU A 227 -17.04 -6.13 1.43
CA LEU A 227 -15.86 -5.61 0.73
C LEU A 227 -15.47 -6.52 -0.44
N VAL A 228 -14.66 -5.99 -1.36
CA VAL A 228 -14.00 -6.75 -2.41
C VAL A 228 -12.49 -6.59 -2.24
N PRO A 229 -11.74 -7.69 -2.02
CA PRO A 229 -10.30 -7.60 -1.82
C PRO A 229 -9.57 -7.28 -3.12
N SER A 230 -8.49 -6.52 -3.03
CA SER A 230 -7.57 -6.24 -4.14
C SER A 230 -6.14 -6.15 -3.62
N GLY A 231 -5.19 -6.33 -4.53
CA GLY A 231 -3.78 -6.03 -4.31
C GLY A 231 -3.37 -4.73 -4.99
N GLY A 232 -2.08 -4.47 -4.94
CA GLY A 232 -1.46 -3.32 -5.59
C GLY A 232 -0.44 -2.63 -4.71
N GLY A 233 0.08 -1.52 -5.18
CA GLY A 233 1.03 -0.68 -4.45
C GLY A 233 0.92 0.79 -4.84
N ALA A 234 1.15 1.67 -3.90
CA ALA A 234 1.26 3.10 -4.12
C ALA A 234 2.44 3.68 -3.34
N SER A 235 3.17 4.58 -3.95
CA SER A 235 4.37 5.23 -3.40
C SER A 235 4.26 6.74 -3.49
N LEU A 236 4.74 7.41 -2.45
CA LEU A 236 4.97 8.85 -2.43
C LEU A 236 6.43 9.14 -2.09
N VAL A 237 6.97 10.19 -2.69
CA VAL A 237 8.23 10.80 -2.27
C VAL A 237 7.89 12.04 -1.47
N LEU A 238 8.19 12.02 -0.18
CA LEU A 238 8.09 13.16 0.72
C LEU A 238 9.46 13.76 0.92
N GLU A 239 9.51 15.11 0.85
CA GLU A 239 10.74 15.86 1.09
C GLU A 239 10.49 17.05 2.02
N SER A 240 11.54 17.49 2.71
CA SER A 240 11.51 18.83 3.28
C SER A 240 11.41 19.87 2.15
N TYR A 241 10.62 20.92 2.36
CA TYR A 241 10.45 21.98 1.37
C TYR A 241 11.81 22.53 0.90
N GLU A 242 12.73 22.71 1.84
CA GLU A 242 14.07 23.21 1.59
C GLU A 242 14.87 22.28 0.66
N SER A 243 14.80 20.96 0.88
CA SER A 243 15.44 19.96 0.02
C SER A 243 14.86 19.99 -1.39
N ALA A 244 13.54 20.00 -1.50
CA ALA A 244 12.82 20.03 -2.77
C ALA A 244 13.17 21.27 -3.60
N VAL A 245 13.15 22.45 -2.98
CA VAL A 245 13.51 23.72 -3.64
C VAL A 245 14.97 23.73 -4.06
N LYS A 246 15.89 23.32 -3.16
CA LYS A 246 17.33 23.30 -3.44
C LYS A 246 17.69 22.49 -4.70
N ARG A 247 16.99 21.36 -4.93
CA ARG A 247 17.24 20.51 -6.11
C ARG A 247 16.34 20.82 -7.32
N GLY A 248 15.48 21.85 -7.24
CA GLY A 248 14.55 22.23 -8.31
C GLY A 248 13.44 21.21 -8.57
N ALA A 249 12.98 20.51 -7.53
CA ALA A 249 11.88 19.55 -7.64
C ALA A 249 10.55 20.25 -7.97
N THR A 250 9.69 19.57 -8.72
CA THR A 250 8.29 19.97 -8.84
C THR A 250 7.55 19.57 -7.58
N ILE A 251 6.97 20.51 -6.88
CA ILE A 251 6.14 20.28 -5.69
C ILE A 251 4.71 20.04 -6.17
N LEU A 252 4.17 18.86 -5.83
CA LEU A 252 2.83 18.44 -6.22
C LEU A 252 1.78 18.86 -5.20
N ALA A 253 2.13 18.74 -3.91
CA ALA A 253 1.28 19.09 -2.78
C ALA A 253 2.13 19.25 -1.51
N GLU A 254 1.52 19.76 -0.45
CA GLU A 254 2.11 19.81 0.89
C GLU A 254 1.31 18.92 1.85
N VAL A 255 1.99 18.15 2.67
CA VAL A 255 1.37 17.40 3.77
C VAL A 255 1.39 18.30 5.00
N ILE A 256 0.24 18.75 5.43
CA ILE A 256 0.13 19.79 6.49
C ILE A 256 -0.31 19.23 7.83
N GLY A 257 -0.88 18.01 7.88
CA GLY A 257 -1.31 17.43 9.15
C GLY A 257 -1.46 15.92 9.09
N TYR A 258 -1.29 15.30 10.26
CA TYR A 258 -1.46 13.87 10.45
C TYR A 258 -2.17 13.59 11.77
N GLY A 259 -3.10 12.63 11.75
CA GLY A 259 -3.82 12.19 12.93
C GLY A 259 -3.96 10.67 12.98
N PHE A 260 -3.96 10.13 14.18
CA PHE A 260 -4.09 8.70 14.44
C PHE A 260 -4.83 8.46 15.75
N SER A 261 -5.49 7.33 15.85
CA SER A 261 -6.16 6.88 17.07
C SER A 261 -6.45 5.38 17.00
N SER A 262 -6.82 4.80 18.12
CA SER A 262 -7.35 3.44 18.21
C SER A 262 -8.71 3.45 18.88
N ASN A 263 -9.62 2.56 18.47
CA ASN A 263 -10.92 2.42 19.16
C ASN A 263 -10.74 1.98 20.61
N GLY A 264 -9.88 0.96 20.84
CA GLY A 264 -9.67 0.35 22.15
C GLY A 264 -10.89 -0.40 22.70
N ASP A 265 -11.89 -0.68 21.84
CA ASP A 265 -13.21 -1.19 22.21
C ASP A 265 -13.45 -2.60 21.64
N HIS A 266 -13.43 -2.75 20.33
CA HIS A 266 -13.63 -4.02 19.66
C HIS A 266 -12.63 -4.25 18.53
N ILE A 267 -12.23 -5.51 18.30
CA ILE A 267 -11.17 -5.84 17.33
C ILE A 267 -11.55 -5.55 15.87
N SER A 268 -12.82 -5.70 15.52
CA SER A 268 -13.31 -5.57 14.13
C SER A 268 -14.51 -4.64 13.95
N VAL A 269 -15.25 -4.35 15.03
CA VAL A 269 -16.42 -3.47 14.94
C VAL A 269 -15.97 -2.01 15.11
N PRO A 270 -16.13 -1.17 14.08
CA PRO A 270 -15.77 0.23 14.18
C PRO A 270 -16.75 0.99 15.07
N ASN A 271 -16.28 2.03 15.72
CA ASN A 271 -17.11 3.04 16.38
C ASN A 271 -16.86 4.42 15.76
N VAL A 272 -17.68 5.39 16.10
CA VAL A 272 -17.55 6.77 15.58
C VAL A 272 -16.39 7.51 16.25
N ASP A 273 -16.06 7.16 17.49
CA ASP A 273 -15.11 7.91 18.33
C ASP A 273 -13.67 7.79 17.84
N GLY A 274 -13.24 6.59 17.43
CA GLY A 274 -11.90 6.37 16.87
C GLY A 274 -11.61 7.28 15.68
N PRO A 275 -12.33 7.16 14.56
CA PRO A 275 -12.14 8.03 13.39
C PRO A 275 -12.28 9.51 13.70
N ARG A 276 -13.25 9.90 14.55
CA ARG A 276 -13.42 11.30 14.97
C ARG A 276 -12.17 11.87 15.62
N ARG A 277 -11.53 11.14 16.53
CA ARG A 277 -10.30 11.60 17.21
C ARG A 277 -9.13 11.73 16.24
N SER A 278 -8.96 10.80 15.31
CA SER A 278 -7.88 10.90 14.31
C SER A 278 -8.10 12.08 13.36
N LEU A 279 -9.32 12.32 12.91
CA LEU A 279 -9.65 13.48 12.07
C LEU A 279 -9.44 14.81 12.82
N GLN A 280 -9.91 14.92 14.06
CA GLN A 280 -9.69 16.11 14.89
C GLN A 280 -8.19 16.39 15.12
N MET A 281 -7.40 15.32 15.33
CA MET A 281 -5.95 15.46 15.49
C MET A 281 -5.30 15.95 14.20
N ALA A 282 -5.68 15.40 13.04
CA ALA A 282 -5.15 15.83 11.74
C ALA A 282 -5.46 17.29 11.44
N VAL A 283 -6.71 17.72 11.65
CA VAL A 283 -7.14 19.10 11.45
C VAL A 283 -6.41 20.06 12.41
N LYS A 284 -6.25 19.66 13.68
CA LYS A 284 -5.50 20.43 14.66
C LYS A 284 -4.02 20.59 14.27
N ASP A 285 -3.39 19.51 13.78
CA ASP A 285 -1.98 19.55 13.34
C ASP A 285 -1.83 20.41 12.08
N ALA A 286 -2.82 20.35 11.16
CA ALA A 286 -2.86 21.16 9.95
C ALA A 286 -3.08 22.65 10.23
N GLY A 287 -3.75 23.01 11.31
CA GLY A 287 -4.03 24.39 11.68
C GLY A 287 -4.98 25.13 10.74
N ILE A 288 -5.85 24.40 10.02
CA ILE A 288 -6.83 24.97 9.09
C ILE A 288 -8.25 24.83 9.64
N PRO A 289 -9.17 25.74 9.31
CA PRO A 289 -10.59 25.59 9.62
C PRO A 289 -11.23 24.46 8.78
N LEU A 290 -12.31 23.86 9.31
CA LEU A 290 -12.99 22.72 8.65
C LEU A 290 -13.57 23.10 7.29
N GLU A 291 -13.96 24.35 7.12
CA GLU A 291 -14.57 24.91 5.91
C GLU A 291 -13.60 24.96 4.72
N GLU A 292 -12.30 24.87 4.98
CA GLU A 292 -11.27 24.79 3.93
C GLU A 292 -11.05 23.38 3.40
N ILE A 293 -11.69 22.34 4.00
CA ILE A 293 -11.60 20.97 3.54
C ILE A 293 -12.56 20.75 2.37
N ALA A 294 -12.02 20.73 1.16
CA ALA A 294 -12.82 20.60 -0.06
C ALA A 294 -13.15 19.13 -0.43
N TYR A 295 -12.36 18.16 0.05
CA TYR A 295 -12.52 16.74 -0.32
C TYR A 295 -12.08 15.81 0.80
N ILE A 296 -12.84 14.72 1.00
CA ILE A 296 -12.52 13.65 1.92
C ILE A 296 -12.53 12.31 1.17
N ASN A 297 -11.39 11.63 1.10
CA ASN A 297 -11.32 10.26 0.63
C ASN A 297 -11.54 9.31 1.81
N ALA A 298 -12.76 8.77 1.93
CA ALA A 298 -13.11 7.85 2.99
C ALA A 298 -12.61 6.44 2.68
N HIS A 299 -12.19 5.70 3.71
CA HIS A 299 -11.83 4.28 3.57
C HIS A 299 -13.00 3.44 3.06
N ALA A 300 -14.17 3.58 3.62
CA ALA A 300 -15.49 3.12 3.17
C ALA A 300 -15.47 1.84 2.32
N THR A 301 -15.15 0.70 2.92
CA THR A 301 -14.91 -0.58 2.25
C THR A 301 -16.16 -1.33 1.81
N SER A 302 -17.35 -0.71 1.82
CA SER A 302 -18.63 -1.38 1.46
C SER A 302 -19.07 -2.46 2.45
N HIS A 303 -18.44 -2.57 3.63
CA HIS A 303 -18.83 -3.53 4.65
C HIS A 303 -20.21 -3.19 5.20
N SER A 304 -21.09 -4.18 5.33
CA SER A 304 -22.35 -4.04 6.07
C SER A 304 -22.05 -4.17 7.56
N CYS A 305 -22.25 -3.10 8.34
CA CYS A 305 -22.35 -3.25 9.79
C CYS A 305 -23.63 -4.07 10.08
N ARG A 306 -23.46 -5.33 10.49
CA ARG A 306 -24.54 -6.14 11.04
C ARG A 306 -24.51 -6.05 12.56
#